data_a3edf6fd513cc83fae2a37fb56287cc3
#
_entry.id   a3edf6fd513cc83fae2a37fb56287cc3
#
_cell.length_a   1.000
_cell.length_b   1.000
_cell.length_c   1.000
_cell.angle_alpha   90.00
_cell.angle_beta   90.00
_cell.angle_gamma   90.00
#
_symmetry.space_group_name_H-M   'P 1'
#
loop_
_entity.id
_entity.type
_entity.pdbx_description
1 polymer ?
#
loop_
_entity_poly.entity_id
_entity_poly.type
_entity_poly.pdbx_seq_one_letter_code
_entity_poly.pdbx_strand_id
1 'polypeptide(L)'
;MNKLLLGLLLISQSALADGVSSLRDFFNNTATMRAQFSQVVNDKQGRKIQEVDGTMQLQRPNKFRWDYKKPYEQQIVSDGKQVFLYDTELQQVTIRELSKSLGSSPAALLAGGEAVEKSFTLKNATRKDGLIWVLALPKDKDSGFERVLLGFKADKLRKMELYDSFNHITHITFDAVERNPTLQDATFLFTPPAGVDVVGE
;
A
#
# COMPACT_ATOMS: atom_id res chain seq x y z
N MET A 1 26.76 42.72 -44.85
CA MET A 1 27.17 41.85 -43.65
C MET A 1 25.91 41.44 -42.91
N ASN A 2 25.36 40.31 -43.30
CA ASN A 2 24.14 39.75 -42.64
C ASN A 2 24.57 38.84 -41.49
N LYS A 3 24.22 39.23 -40.26
CA LYS A 3 24.38 38.39 -39.09
C LYS A 3 23.12 37.51 -38.94
N LEU A 4 23.25 36.24 -39.28
CA LEU A 4 22.22 35.20 -39.03
C LEU A 4 22.25 34.87 -37.53
N LEU A 5 21.21 35.28 -36.78
CA LEU A 5 21.00 34.85 -35.40
C LEU A 5 20.33 33.47 -35.43
N LEU A 6 21.09 32.43 -35.09
CA LEU A 6 20.59 31.07 -34.95
C LEU A 6 19.94 30.95 -33.55
N GLY A 7 18.62 31.04 -33.48
CA GLY A 7 17.86 30.83 -32.24
C GLY A 7 17.85 29.35 -31.86
N LEU A 8 18.51 29.01 -30.76
CA LEU A 8 18.50 27.66 -30.15
C LEU A 8 17.15 27.44 -29.46
N LEU A 9 16.24 26.70 -30.08
CA LEU A 9 14.99 26.25 -29.45
C LEU A 9 15.32 25.17 -28.43
N LEU A 10 15.33 25.50 -27.16
CA LEU A 10 15.36 24.54 -26.05
C LEU A 10 13.97 23.86 -25.96
N ILE A 11 13.85 22.69 -26.55
CA ILE A 11 12.70 21.82 -26.36
C ILE A 11 12.84 21.23 -24.94
N SER A 12 12.16 21.80 -23.95
CA SER A 12 11.99 21.20 -22.64
C SER A 12 11.14 19.93 -22.82
N GLN A 13 11.79 18.78 -22.81
CA GLN A 13 11.10 17.51 -22.68
C GLN A 13 10.50 17.48 -21.26
N SER A 14 9.19 17.67 -21.17
CA SER A 14 8.43 17.35 -19.96
C SER A 14 8.60 15.85 -19.73
N ALA A 15 9.43 15.46 -18.78
CA ALA A 15 9.48 14.09 -18.31
C ALA A 15 8.09 13.75 -17.79
N LEU A 16 7.32 13.00 -18.57
CA LEU A 16 6.05 12.44 -18.12
C LEU A 16 6.40 11.53 -16.94
N ALA A 17 6.00 11.94 -15.75
CA ALA A 17 6.21 11.14 -14.56
C ALA A 17 5.53 9.78 -14.75
N ASP A 18 6.34 8.73 -14.71
CA ASP A 18 5.97 7.35 -14.98
C ASP A 18 5.57 6.68 -13.66
N GLY A 19 4.38 6.10 -13.59
CA GLY A 19 3.86 5.46 -12.40
C GLY A 19 4.70 4.26 -11.94
N VAL A 20 5.20 3.47 -12.87
CA VAL A 20 6.09 2.34 -12.55
C VAL A 20 7.40 2.84 -11.96
N SER A 21 7.98 3.91 -12.52
CA SER A 21 9.17 4.55 -11.98
C SER A 21 8.90 5.10 -10.57
N SER A 22 7.76 5.80 -10.37
CA SER A 22 7.37 6.34 -9.06
C SER A 22 7.24 5.24 -7.99
N LEU A 23 6.71 4.07 -8.35
CA LEU A 23 6.63 2.93 -7.44
C LEU A 23 8.01 2.36 -7.09
N ARG A 24 8.89 2.22 -8.08
CA ARG A 24 10.28 1.77 -7.86
C ARG A 24 11.04 2.74 -6.97
N ASP A 25 10.92 4.03 -7.25
CA ASP A 25 11.54 5.08 -6.43
C ASP A 25 11.00 5.06 -5.00
N PHE A 26 9.70 4.82 -4.83
CA PHE A 26 9.10 4.64 -3.52
C PHE A 26 9.68 3.43 -2.78
N PHE A 27 9.87 2.29 -3.44
CA PHE A 27 10.46 1.12 -2.81
C PHE A 27 11.94 1.31 -2.48
N ASN A 28 12.71 1.89 -3.39
CA ASN A 28 14.15 2.06 -3.23
C ASN A 28 14.52 3.14 -2.20
N ASN A 29 13.72 4.21 -2.12
CA ASN A 29 14.04 5.39 -1.33
C ASN A 29 13.19 5.52 -0.03
N THR A 30 12.39 4.51 0.32
CA THR A 30 11.56 4.51 1.53
C THR A 30 11.85 3.27 2.36
N ALA A 31 12.81 3.33 3.26
CA ALA A 31 13.13 2.24 4.17
C ALA A 31 12.05 2.09 5.25
N THR A 32 11.53 3.23 5.75
CA THR A 32 10.43 3.28 6.72
C THR A 32 9.38 4.28 6.27
N MET A 33 8.14 4.06 6.68
CA MET A 33 7.04 5.00 6.46
C MET A 33 6.08 4.98 7.63
N ARG A 34 5.49 6.14 7.93
CA ARG A 34 4.35 6.29 8.83
C ARG A 34 3.30 7.14 8.14
N ALA A 35 2.02 6.79 8.30
CA ALA A 35 0.91 7.56 7.77
C ALA A 35 -0.35 7.36 8.61
N GLN A 36 -1.29 8.29 8.49
CA GLN A 36 -2.69 8.07 8.77
C GLN A 36 -3.36 7.57 7.49
N PHE A 37 -4.42 6.79 7.62
CA PHE A 37 -5.22 6.39 6.47
C PHE A 37 -6.71 6.47 6.77
N SER A 38 -7.48 6.72 5.72
CA SER A 38 -8.91 6.47 5.68
C SER A 38 -9.20 5.44 4.58
N GLN A 39 -10.04 4.48 4.87
CA GLN A 39 -10.41 3.39 3.97
C GLN A 39 -11.92 3.36 3.80
N VAL A 40 -12.38 3.29 2.56
CA VAL A 40 -13.78 3.11 2.18
C VAL A 40 -13.89 1.90 1.28
N VAL A 41 -14.81 0.99 1.59
CA VAL A 41 -15.14 -0.15 0.73
C VAL A 41 -16.50 0.10 0.08
N ASN A 42 -16.52 0.03 -1.23
CA ASN A 42 -17.74 0.13 -2.03
C ASN A 42 -18.10 -1.22 -2.65
N ASP A 43 -19.39 -1.52 -2.72
CA ASP A 43 -19.90 -2.66 -3.44
C ASP A 43 -19.90 -2.43 -4.97
N LYS A 44 -20.30 -3.45 -5.74
CA LYS A 44 -20.38 -3.39 -7.21
C LYS A 44 -21.35 -2.33 -7.75
N GLN A 45 -22.26 -1.80 -6.92
CA GLN A 45 -23.17 -0.70 -7.26
C GLN A 45 -22.60 0.66 -6.87
N GLY A 46 -21.40 0.71 -6.29
CA GLY A 46 -20.76 1.94 -5.80
C GLY A 46 -21.28 2.42 -4.45
N ARG A 47 -22.08 1.63 -3.73
CA ARG A 47 -22.58 1.99 -2.39
C ARG A 47 -21.50 1.71 -1.36
N LYS A 48 -21.28 2.66 -0.47
CA LYS A 48 -20.38 2.48 0.66
C LYS A 48 -20.91 1.40 1.62
N ILE A 49 -20.14 0.35 1.83
CA ILE A 49 -20.48 -0.76 2.74
C ILE A 49 -19.60 -0.77 3.99
N GLN A 50 -18.43 -0.14 3.95
CA GLN A 50 -17.55 0.00 5.10
C GLN A 50 -16.76 1.29 5.00
N GLU A 51 -16.50 1.91 6.16
CA GLU A 51 -15.58 3.05 6.30
C GLU A 51 -14.82 2.92 7.60
N VAL A 52 -13.51 3.02 7.54
CA VAL A 52 -12.62 2.90 8.70
C VAL A 52 -11.45 3.86 8.57
N ASP A 53 -10.96 4.35 9.71
CA ASP A 53 -9.76 5.16 9.82
C ASP A 53 -8.71 4.42 10.64
N GLY A 54 -7.45 4.78 10.43
CA GLY A 54 -6.37 4.16 11.18
C GLY A 54 -5.01 4.78 10.97
N THR A 55 -4.01 4.08 11.49
CA THR A 55 -2.60 4.45 11.32
C THR A 55 -1.82 3.27 10.77
N MET A 56 -0.84 3.57 9.93
CA MET A 56 0.07 2.55 9.42
C MET A 56 1.52 2.95 9.64
N GLN A 57 2.34 1.95 9.88
CA GLN A 57 3.78 2.04 9.91
C GLN A 57 4.36 0.85 9.14
N LEU A 58 5.42 1.07 8.40
CA LEU A 58 6.17 0.00 7.75
C LEU A 58 7.67 0.24 7.89
N GLN A 59 8.41 -0.86 7.90
CA GLN A 59 9.86 -0.92 7.83
C GLN A 59 10.25 -2.07 6.89
N ARG A 60 10.93 -1.72 5.81
CA ARG A 60 11.38 -2.73 4.86
C ARG A 60 12.62 -3.47 5.36
N PRO A 61 12.73 -4.74 4.99
CA PRO A 61 11.73 -5.53 4.27
C PRO A 61 10.65 -6.10 5.21
N ASN A 62 9.41 -6.12 4.73
CA ASN A 62 8.32 -6.98 5.22
C ASN A 62 7.77 -6.72 6.63
N LYS A 63 8.29 -5.75 7.38
CA LYS A 63 7.73 -5.37 8.67
C LYS A 63 6.67 -4.30 8.48
N PHE A 64 5.50 -4.47 9.07
CA PHE A 64 4.45 -3.47 9.07
C PHE A 64 3.54 -3.61 10.29
N ARG A 65 2.91 -2.50 10.63
CA ARG A 65 1.82 -2.40 11.58
C ARG A 65 0.72 -1.55 10.99
N TRP A 66 -0.49 -2.07 10.97
CA TRP A 66 -1.67 -1.43 10.44
C TRP A 66 -2.76 -1.51 11.49
N ASP A 67 -3.05 -0.38 12.15
CA ASP A 67 -4.02 -0.30 13.22
C ASP A 67 -5.29 0.40 12.72
N TYR A 68 -6.39 -0.33 12.64
CA TYR A 68 -7.72 0.22 12.43
C TYR A 68 -8.29 0.70 13.76
N LYS A 69 -8.93 1.89 13.77
CA LYS A 69 -9.38 2.53 15.01
C LYS A 69 -10.89 2.61 15.15
N LYS A 70 -11.61 2.87 14.06
CA LYS A 70 -13.06 3.03 14.06
C LYS A 70 -13.67 2.57 12.75
N PRO A 71 -14.90 2.02 12.75
CA PRO A 71 -15.72 1.69 13.91
C PRO A 71 -15.25 0.43 14.65
N TYR A 72 -14.38 -0.40 14.06
CA TYR A 72 -13.88 -1.66 14.60
C TYR A 72 -12.39 -1.58 14.82
N GLU A 73 -11.95 -1.96 16.01
CA GLU A 73 -10.52 -2.02 16.31
C GLU A 73 -9.93 -3.34 15.85
N GLN A 74 -8.99 -3.27 14.92
CA GLN A 74 -8.26 -4.41 14.42
C GLN A 74 -6.80 -4.03 14.24
N GLN A 75 -5.90 -4.96 14.51
CA GLN A 75 -4.47 -4.77 14.29
C GLN A 75 -3.96 -5.82 13.32
N ILE A 76 -3.21 -5.39 12.30
CA ILE A 76 -2.47 -6.29 11.42
C ILE A 76 -1.00 -5.94 11.58
N VAL A 77 -0.22 -6.87 12.14
CA VAL A 77 1.19 -6.68 12.43
C VAL A 77 2.02 -7.74 11.72
N SER A 78 3.12 -7.35 11.10
CA SER A 78 4.12 -8.29 10.60
C SER A 78 5.49 -8.02 11.20
N ASP A 79 6.12 -9.07 11.70
CA ASP A 79 7.50 -9.07 12.18
C ASP A 79 8.54 -9.30 11.07
N GLY A 80 8.06 -9.50 9.83
CA GLY A 80 8.87 -9.85 8.66
C GLY A 80 8.86 -11.34 8.31
N LYS A 81 8.27 -12.19 9.14
CA LYS A 81 8.14 -13.65 8.93
C LYS A 81 6.69 -14.09 8.98
N GLN A 82 5.95 -13.59 9.95
CA GLN A 82 4.55 -13.90 10.20
C GLN A 82 3.72 -12.62 10.14
N VAL A 83 2.43 -12.81 9.89
CA VAL A 83 1.39 -11.78 9.99
C VAL A 83 0.44 -12.19 11.09
N PHE A 84 0.24 -11.29 12.04
CA PHE A 84 -0.70 -11.39 13.14
C PHE A 84 -1.89 -10.49 12.82
N LEU A 85 -3.08 -11.05 12.73
CA LEU A 85 -4.32 -10.30 12.60
C LEU A 85 -5.09 -10.46 13.92
N TYR A 86 -5.18 -9.38 14.67
CA TYR A 86 -5.89 -9.36 15.94
C TYR A 86 -7.20 -8.59 15.79
N ASP A 87 -8.29 -9.29 15.98
CA ASP A 87 -9.63 -8.74 16.08
C ASP A 87 -9.97 -8.57 17.56
N THR A 88 -10.13 -7.32 18.00
CA THR A 88 -10.35 -7.01 19.42
C THR A 88 -11.77 -7.33 19.87
N GLU A 89 -12.76 -7.27 18.95
CA GLU A 89 -14.16 -7.60 19.30
C GLU A 89 -14.35 -9.11 19.43
N LEU A 90 -13.75 -9.88 18.53
CA LEU A 90 -13.79 -11.35 18.58
C LEU A 90 -12.82 -11.94 19.59
N GLN A 91 -11.92 -11.15 20.17
CA GLN A 91 -10.82 -11.62 21.02
C GLN A 91 -10.05 -12.77 20.38
N GLN A 92 -9.74 -12.62 19.08
CA GLN A 92 -9.10 -13.66 18.28
C GLN A 92 -7.86 -13.13 17.57
N VAL A 93 -6.79 -13.91 17.57
CA VAL A 93 -5.57 -13.68 16.78
C VAL A 93 -5.44 -14.75 15.72
N THR A 94 -5.37 -14.36 14.46
CA THR A 94 -5.01 -15.26 13.37
C THR A 94 -3.54 -15.06 13.03
N ILE A 95 -2.76 -16.14 12.98
CA ILE A 95 -1.33 -16.11 12.61
C ILE A 95 -1.17 -16.79 11.25
N ARG A 96 -0.51 -16.09 10.31
CA ARG A 96 -0.24 -16.60 8.96
C ARG A 96 1.22 -16.40 8.58
N GLU A 97 1.75 -17.28 7.74
CA GLU A 97 3.04 -16.99 7.10
C GLU A 97 2.92 -15.77 6.17
N LEU A 98 3.89 -14.86 6.26
CA LEU A 98 3.91 -13.65 5.42
C LEU A 98 3.89 -13.97 3.92
N SER A 99 4.58 -15.03 3.50
CA SER A 99 4.62 -15.50 2.10
C SER A 99 3.24 -15.75 1.51
N LYS A 100 2.31 -16.25 2.32
CA LYS A 100 0.91 -16.49 1.94
C LYS A 100 0.03 -15.22 2.00
N SER A 101 0.51 -14.17 2.65
CA SER A 101 -0.25 -12.92 2.86
C SER A 101 0.07 -11.82 1.85
N LEU A 102 1.15 -11.95 1.06
CA LEU A 102 1.60 -10.91 0.13
C LEU A 102 0.56 -10.57 -0.95
N GLY A 103 -0.21 -11.56 -1.39
CA GLY A 103 -1.25 -11.37 -2.40
C GLY A 103 -2.62 -10.94 -1.85
N SER A 104 -2.80 -10.87 -0.52
CA SER A 104 -4.10 -10.66 0.12
C SER A 104 -4.17 -9.48 1.08
N SER A 105 -3.07 -8.75 1.29
CA SER A 105 -3.01 -7.62 2.22
C SER A 105 -2.39 -6.37 1.57
N PRO A 106 -3.07 -5.20 1.64
CA PRO A 106 -2.51 -3.92 1.22
C PRO A 106 -1.19 -3.59 1.91
N ALA A 107 -1.12 -3.88 3.21
CA ALA A 107 0.06 -3.62 4.03
C ALA A 107 1.25 -4.47 3.58
N ALA A 108 1.03 -5.76 3.32
CA ALA A 108 2.07 -6.67 2.84
C ALA A 108 2.62 -6.23 1.48
N LEU A 109 1.75 -5.79 0.56
CA LEU A 109 2.18 -5.24 -0.73
C LEU A 109 3.06 -4.01 -0.55
N LEU A 110 2.69 -3.07 0.31
CA LEU A 110 3.46 -1.85 0.56
C LEU A 110 4.80 -2.13 1.26
N ALA A 111 4.87 -3.13 2.13
CA ALA A 111 6.07 -3.50 2.87
C ALA A 111 7.05 -4.40 2.07
N GLY A 112 6.56 -5.07 1.03
CA GLY A 112 7.30 -6.10 0.29
C GLY A 112 8.45 -5.61 -0.60
N GLY A 113 8.54 -4.31 -0.89
CA GLY A 113 9.63 -3.74 -1.68
C GLY A 113 9.78 -4.41 -3.06
N GLU A 114 11.01 -4.75 -3.45
CA GLU A 114 11.32 -5.36 -4.76
C GLU A 114 10.62 -6.71 -5.02
N ALA A 115 10.22 -7.43 -3.97
CA ALA A 115 9.47 -8.68 -4.12
C ALA A 115 8.12 -8.48 -4.82
N VAL A 116 7.58 -7.26 -4.78
CA VAL A 116 6.32 -6.90 -5.46
C VAL A 116 6.43 -7.07 -6.97
N GLU A 117 7.55 -6.72 -7.60
CA GLU A 117 7.74 -6.92 -9.04
C GLU A 117 7.79 -8.40 -9.46
N LYS A 118 8.17 -9.28 -8.54
CA LYS A 118 8.13 -10.73 -8.78
C LYS A 118 6.70 -11.26 -8.75
N SER A 119 5.85 -10.69 -7.90
CA SER A 119 4.47 -11.14 -7.69
C SER A 119 3.44 -10.40 -8.55
N PHE A 120 3.78 -9.22 -9.09
CA PHE A 120 2.86 -8.39 -9.86
C PHE A 120 3.44 -8.00 -11.23
N THR A 121 2.56 -7.83 -12.21
CA THR A 121 2.86 -7.16 -13.47
C THR A 121 2.50 -5.69 -13.32
N LEU A 122 3.48 -4.80 -13.49
CA LEU A 122 3.30 -3.35 -13.33
C LEU A 122 3.04 -2.68 -14.67
N LYS A 123 2.10 -1.74 -14.71
CA LYS A 123 1.78 -0.91 -15.88
C LYS A 123 1.49 0.52 -15.44
N ASN A 124 1.81 1.48 -16.30
CA ASN A 124 1.37 2.86 -16.11
C ASN A 124 -0.14 2.96 -16.24
N ALA A 125 -0.75 3.77 -15.38
CA ALA A 125 -2.17 4.09 -15.47
C ALA A 125 -2.35 5.61 -15.53
N THR A 126 -3.33 6.08 -16.30
CA THR A 126 -3.63 7.50 -16.46
C THR A 126 -4.99 7.81 -15.86
N ARG A 127 -5.04 8.83 -14.98
CA ARG A 127 -6.26 9.39 -14.42
C ARG A 127 -6.18 10.91 -14.36
N LYS A 128 -7.33 11.58 -14.35
CA LYS A 128 -7.42 13.06 -14.37
C LYS A 128 -7.58 13.66 -12.97
N ASP A 129 -6.90 13.11 -11.97
CA ASP A 129 -6.98 13.56 -10.55
C ASP A 129 -5.67 14.18 -10.03
N GLY A 130 -4.71 14.39 -10.94
CA GLY A 130 -3.41 15.03 -10.61
C GLY A 130 -2.44 14.11 -9.86
N LEU A 131 -2.72 12.81 -9.78
CA LEU A 131 -1.80 11.81 -9.26
C LEU A 131 -1.13 11.05 -10.41
N ILE A 132 0.05 10.52 -10.13
CA ILE A 132 0.78 9.60 -10.99
C ILE A 132 0.38 8.19 -10.56
N TRP A 133 -0.23 7.44 -11.47
CA TRP A 133 -0.80 6.14 -11.15
C TRP A 133 -0.02 4.99 -11.73
N VAL A 134 0.12 3.92 -10.93
CA VAL A 134 0.61 2.62 -11.38
C VAL A 134 -0.46 1.56 -11.11
N LEU A 135 -0.67 0.69 -12.09
CA LEU A 135 -1.51 -0.50 -12.00
C LEU A 135 -0.60 -1.69 -11.73
N ALA A 136 -0.90 -2.43 -10.67
CA ALA A 136 -0.27 -3.70 -10.31
C ALA A 136 -1.30 -4.83 -10.49
N LEU A 137 -0.99 -5.78 -11.37
CA LEU A 137 -1.80 -6.96 -11.65
C LEU A 137 -1.12 -8.17 -11.01
N PRO A 138 -1.77 -8.87 -10.05
CA PRO A 138 -1.22 -10.09 -9.50
C PRO A 138 -0.90 -11.11 -10.59
N LYS A 139 0.20 -11.83 -10.46
CA LYS A 139 0.54 -12.97 -11.33
C LYS A 139 -0.12 -14.24 -10.86
N ASP A 140 -0.34 -14.33 -9.54
CA ASP A 140 -1.07 -15.42 -8.91
C ASP A 140 -2.58 -15.19 -9.08
N LYS A 141 -3.29 -16.20 -9.59
CA LYS A 141 -4.75 -16.17 -9.80
C LYS A 141 -5.53 -16.35 -8.50
N ASP A 142 -4.91 -16.93 -7.49
CA ASP A 142 -5.49 -17.13 -6.16
C ASP A 142 -5.24 -15.91 -5.23
N SER A 143 -4.77 -14.80 -5.80
CA SER A 143 -4.66 -13.53 -5.11
C SER A 143 -6.03 -13.04 -4.62
N GLY A 144 -6.09 -12.47 -3.43
CA GLY A 144 -7.30 -11.81 -2.92
C GLY A 144 -7.74 -10.57 -3.70
N PHE A 145 -6.91 -10.12 -4.67
CA PHE A 145 -7.18 -8.95 -5.51
C PHE A 145 -6.97 -9.26 -6.97
N GLU A 146 -7.87 -8.76 -7.83
CA GLU A 146 -7.72 -8.81 -9.29
C GLU A 146 -6.74 -7.75 -9.80
N ARG A 147 -6.73 -6.59 -9.15
CA ARG A 147 -5.84 -5.47 -9.47
C ARG A 147 -5.71 -4.52 -8.31
N VAL A 148 -4.56 -3.85 -8.27
CA VAL A 148 -4.26 -2.78 -7.32
C VAL A 148 -3.77 -1.56 -8.09
N LEU A 149 -4.27 -0.39 -7.75
CA LEU A 149 -3.75 0.88 -8.24
C LEU A 149 -3.11 1.66 -7.09
N LEU A 150 -1.94 2.26 -7.36
CA LEU A 150 -1.26 3.12 -6.40
C LEU A 150 -1.07 4.50 -7.03
N GLY A 151 -1.49 5.54 -6.32
CA GLY A 151 -1.44 6.93 -6.74
C GLY A 151 -0.43 7.73 -5.95
N PHE A 152 0.52 8.36 -6.65
CA PHE A 152 1.62 9.14 -6.07
C PHE A 152 1.47 10.62 -6.37
N LYS A 153 1.93 11.48 -5.45
CA LYS A 153 2.10 12.91 -5.65
C LYS A 153 3.37 13.37 -4.96
N ALA A 154 4.28 13.99 -5.71
CA ALA A 154 5.57 14.42 -5.17
C ALA A 154 6.25 13.30 -4.38
N ASP A 155 6.46 12.15 -5.01
CA ASP A 155 7.08 10.89 -4.47
C ASP A 155 6.44 10.31 -3.21
N LYS A 156 5.30 10.82 -2.78
CA LYS A 156 4.55 10.27 -1.65
C LYS A 156 3.37 9.45 -2.15
N LEU A 157 3.19 8.28 -1.58
CA LEU A 157 1.98 7.50 -1.76
C LEU A 157 0.80 8.28 -1.15
N ARG A 158 -0.26 8.49 -1.95
CA ARG A 158 -1.43 9.26 -1.52
C ARG A 158 -2.70 8.44 -1.56
N LYS A 159 -2.80 7.53 -2.52
CA LYS A 159 -3.99 6.68 -2.68
C LYS A 159 -3.60 5.25 -3.06
N MET A 160 -4.44 4.34 -2.64
CA MET A 160 -4.41 2.95 -3.08
C MET A 160 -5.84 2.48 -3.33
N GLU A 161 -6.06 1.74 -4.41
CA GLU A 161 -7.34 1.14 -4.72
C GLU A 161 -7.13 -0.35 -4.97
N LEU A 162 -7.95 -1.17 -4.33
CA LEU A 162 -7.91 -2.61 -4.47
C LEU A 162 -9.26 -3.08 -5.01
N TYR A 163 -9.21 -3.91 -6.03
CA TYR A 163 -10.37 -4.49 -6.68
C TYR A 163 -10.35 -5.99 -6.40
N ASP A 164 -11.37 -6.50 -5.73
CA ASP A 164 -11.50 -7.91 -5.43
C ASP A 164 -12.36 -8.67 -6.45
N SER A 165 -12.39 -9.99 -6.36
CA SER A 165 -13.17 -10.87 -7.24
C SER A 165 -14.69 -10.76 -7.05
N PHE A 166 -15.15 -10.11 -5.98
CA PHE A 166 -16.57 -9.83 -5.71
C PHE A 166 -17.03 -8.50 -6.29
N ASN A 167 -16.15 -7.80 -7.02
CA ASN A 167 -16.34 -6.44 -7.54
C ASN A 167 -16.48 -5.38 -6.43
N HIS A 168 -15.94 -5.62 -5.25
CA HIS A 168 -15.77 -4.55 -4.29
C HIS A 168 -14.53 -3.72 -4.66
N ILE A 169 -14.59 -2.44 -4.32
CA ILE A 169 -13.47 -1.52 -4.47
C ILE A 169 -13.14 -0.95 -3.10
N THR A 170 -11.93 -1.26 -2.64
CA THR A 170 -11.39 -0.64 -1.43
C THR A 170 -10.56 0.57 -1.84
N HIS A 171 -10.97 1.75 -1.40
CA HIS A 171 -10.24 3.01 -1.57
C HIS A 171 -9.52 3.35 -0.27
N ILE A 172 -8.20 3.52 -0.33
CA ILE A 172 -7.38 3.96 0.81
C ILE A 172 -6.74 5.29 0.45
N THR A 173 -6.93 6.28 1.31
CA THR A 173 -6.26 7.58 1.23
C THR A 173 -5.25 7.68 2.36
N PHE A 174 -4.04 8.12 2.03
CA PHE A 174 -2.95 8.29 3.00
C PHE A 174 -2.70 9.77 3.26
N ASP A 175 -2.79 10.14 4.53
CA ASP A 175 -2.52 11.48 5.03
C ASP A 175 -1.34 11.47 6.02
N ALA A 176 -0.79 12.67 6.29
CA ALA A 176 0.37 12.84 7.17
C ALA A 176 1.53 11.87 6.85
N VAL A 177 1.76 11.61 5.55
CA VAL A 177 2.79 10.65 5.11
C VAL A 177 4.18 11.17 5.43
N GLU A 178 4.87 10.45 6.31
CA GLU A 178 6.29 10.65 6.65
C GLU A 178 7.10 9.52 6.01
N ARG A 179 8.15 9.89 5.25
CA ARG A 179 9.10 8.94 4.67
C ARG A 179 10.36 8.93 5.52
N ASN A 180 10.88 7.73 5.75
CA ASN A 180 12.09 7.48 6.53
C ASN A 180 12.08 8.06 7.96
N PRO A 181 10.93 8.03 8.71
CA PRO A 181 10.97 8.34 10.12
C PRO A 181 11.75 7.27 10.87
N THR A 182 12.34 7.66 12.01
CA THR A 182 12.89 6.68 12.95
C THR A 182 11.74 5.91 13.60
N LEU A 183 11.74 4.59 13.43
CA LEU A 183 10.77 3.67 14.04
C LEU A 183 11.50 2.73 14.99
N GLN A 184 10.84 2.35 16.09
CA GLN A 184 11.37 1.39 17.04
C GLN A 184 11.06 -0.04 16.57
N ASP A 185 12.00 -0.97 16.69
CA ASP A 185 11.78 -2.37 16.32
C ASP A 185 10.60 -2.99 17.07
N ALA A 186 10.38 -2.59 18.31
CA ALA A 186 9.25 -3.02 19.14
C ALA A 186 7.87 -2.71 18.51
N THR A 187 7.79 -1.74 17.61
CA THR A 187 6.55 -1.41 16.86
C THR A 187 6.02 -2.60 16.07
N PHE A 188 6.91 -3.46 15.59
CA PHE A 188 6.59 -4.59 14.72
C PHE A 188 6.56 -5.93 15.44
N LEU A 189 6.68 -5.92 16.76
CA LEU A 189 6.50 -7.09 17.60
C LEU A 189 5.03 -7.17 18.03
N PHE A 190 4.49 -8.37 18.00
CA PHE A 190 3.14 -8.65 18.48
C PHE A 190 3.16 -9.87 19.41
N THR A 191 2.54 -9.71 20.56
CA THR A 191 2.30 -10.82 21.50
C THR A 191 0.80 -10.90 21.71
N PRO A 192 0.16 -12.06 21.45
CA PRO A 192 -1.25 -12.22 21.72
C PRO A 192 -1.57 -11.88 23.19
N PRO A 193 -2.61 -11.04 23.45
CA PRO A 193 -3.05 -10.78 24.81
C PRO A 193 -3.48 -12.08 25.54
N ALA A 194 -3.43 -12.07 26.87
CA ALA A 194 -3.86 -13.20 27.66
C ALA A 194 -5.38 -13.44 27.48
N GLY A 195 -5.77 -14.69 27.26
CA GLY A 195 -7.18 -15.09 27.14
C GLY A 195 -7.80 -14.93 25.75
N VAL A 196 -7.02 -14.53 24.74
CA VAL A 196 -7.50 -14.51 23.36
C VAL A 196 -7.35 -15.88 22.69
N ASP A 197 -8.26 -16.19 21.75
CA ASP A 197 -8.13 -17.37 20.91
C ASP A 197 -7.05 -17.16 19.86
N VAL A 198 -6.14 -18.14 19.71
CA VAL A 198 -5.06 -18.08 18.72
C VAL A 198 -5.29 -19.18 17.69
N VAL A 199 -5.50 -18.77 16.43
CA VAL A 199 -5.65 -19.66 15.27
C VAL A 199 -4.46 -19.50 14.36
N GLY A 200 -3.87 -20.61 13.90
CA GLY A 200 -2.76 -20.63 12.94
C GLY A 200 -3.17 -21.32 11.64
N GLU A 201 -2.58 -20.87 10.51
CA GLU A 201 -2.65 -21.50 9.18
C GLU A 201 -1.27 -21.97 8.74
#